data_3a60022f710d6d513882091e34bb840f
#
_entry.id   3a60022f710d6d513882091e34bb840f
#
_cell.length_a   1.000
_cell.length_b   1.000
_cell.length_c   1.000
_cell.angle_alpha   90.00
_cell.angle_beta   90.00
_cell.angle_gamma   90.00
#
_symmetry.space_group_name_H-M   'P 1'
#
loop_
_entity.id
_entity.type
_entity.pdbx_description
1 polymer ?
#
loop_
_entity_poly.entity_id
_entity_poly.type
_entity_poly.pdbx_seq_one_letter_code
_entity_poly.pdbx_strand_id
1 'polypeptide(L)'
;MQKEISQAVIRRMPRYYRYLGELLDAGVERISSNELSVRMKVTASQIRQDLNNFGGFGQQGYGYNVQYLYEEIGKILGLDRQHNIIVVGAGHMGQALANYVKFEKRGFMITGLFDVNPALAGLSVRGIEIHMMDELPEFVKHQRVDIAVLTLPKEKAEQAAEQLVKLGIRAIWNFAHLDLELPDDVVVENVHLSDSLMQLSYNIVRRQDNE
;
A
#
# COMPACT_ATOMS: atom_id res chain seq x y z
N MET A 1 24.30 -14.17 -2.96
CA MET A 1 23.83 -12.86 -2.43
C MET A 1 22.77 -12.34 -3.38
N GLN A 2 21.52 -12.26 -2.93
CA GLN A 2 20.50 -11.56 -3.71
C GLN A 2 20.91 -10.08 -3.77
N LYS A 3 20.91 -9.49 -4.96
CA LYS A 3 21.22 -8.08 -5.17
C LYS A 3 20.13 -7.26 -4.46
N GLU A 4 20.52 -6.43 -3.51
CA GLU A 4 19.59 -5.55 -2.83
C GLU A 4 18.96 -4.59 -3.83
N ILE A 5 17.65 -4.64 -3.96
CA ILE A 5 16.90 -3.81 -4.91
C ILE A 5 16.58 -2.48 -4.23
N SER A 6 16.92 -1.38 -4.90
CA SER A 6 16.73 -0.06 -4.31
C SER A 6 15.26 0.25 -4.04
N GLN A 7 14.98 0.94 -2.93
CA GLN A 7 13.62 1.37 -2.56
C GLN A 7 12.96 2.22 -3.66
N ALA A 8 13.74 2.98 -4.42
CA ALA A 8 13.22 3.75 -5.55
C ALA A 8 12.62 2.88 -6.65
N VAL A 9 13.18 1.68 -6.88
CA VAL A 9 12.60 0.68 -7.82
C VAL A 9 11.32 0.10 -7.23
N ILE A 10 11.36 -0.34 -5.97
CA ILE A 10 10.19 -0.94 -5.29
C ILE A 10 9.00 0.02 -5.29
N ARG A 11 9.21 1.31 -4.98
CA ARG A 11 8.16 2.34 -5.00
C ARG A 11 7.48 2.55 -6.37
N ARG A 12 8.13 2.14 -7.48
CA ARG A 12 7.53 2.18 -8.82
C ARG A 12 6.72 0.93 -9.17
N MET A 13 6.97 -0.21 -8.52
CA MET A 13 6.31 -1.49 -8.83
C MET A 13 4.78 -1.44 -8.73
N PRO A 14 4.16 -0.81 -7.70
CA PRO A 14 2.69 -0.67 -7.65
C PRO A 14 2.10 0.07 -8.84
N ARG A 15 2.86 1.00 -9.42
CA ARG A 15 2.44 1.75 -10.60
C ARG A 15 2.51 0.89 -11.87
N TYR A 16 3.56 0.06 -12.03
CA TYR A 16 3.61 -0.95 -13.09
C TYR A 16 2.43 -1.90 -12.99
N TYR A 17 2.21 -2.47 -11.81
CA TYR A 17 1.11 -3.40 -11.56
C TYR A 17 -0.25 -2.83 -11.98
N ARG A 18 -0.55 -1.60 -11.59
CA ARG A 18 -1.80 -0.91 -11.94
C ARG A 18 -1.96 -0.74 -13.46
N TYR A 19 -0.93 -0.22 -14.15
CA TYR A 19 -1.03 0.00 -15.59
C TYR A 19 -1.10 -1.30 -16.38
N LEU A 20 -0.41 -2.34 -15.95
CA LEU A 20 -0.53 -3.66 -16.56
C LEU A 20 -1.92 -4.25 -16.37
N GLY A 21 -2.54 -4.07 -15.20
CA GLY A 21 -3.93 -4.45 -14.98
C GLY A 21 -4.91 -3.74 -15.91
N GLU A 22 -4.75 -2.43 -16.12
CA GLU A 22 -5.55 -1.67 -17.09
C GLU A 22 -5.36 -2.18 -18.54
N LEU A 23 -4.15 -2.62 -18.90
CA LEU A 23 -3.88 -3.20 -20.21
C LEU A 23 -4.53 -4.57 -20.39
N LEU A 24 -4.52 -5.39 -19.33
CA LEU A 24 -5.22 -6.69 -19.34
C LEU A 24 -6.72 -6.51 -19.50
N ASP A 25 -7.31 -5.57 -18.77
CA ASP A 25 -8.74 -5.24 -18.89
C ASP A 25 -9.11 -4.76 -20.31
N ALA A 26 -8.14 -4.14 -21.01
CA ALA A 26 -8.27 -3.72 -22.41
C ALA A 26 -7.91 -4.80 -23.45
N GLY A 27 -7.60 -6.02 -23.00
CA GLY A 27 -7.25 -7.13 -23.90
C GLY A 27 -5.88 -7.02 -24.57
N VAL A 28 -4.95 -6.19 -24.03
CA VAL A 28 -3.62 -6.02 -24.60
C VAL A 28 -2.71 -7.15 -24.14
N GLU A 29 -2.24 -7.96 -25.07
CA GLU A 29 -1.38 -9.11 -24.77
C GLU A 29 0.11 -8.74 -24.64
N ARG A 30 0.57 -7.75 -25.40
CA ARG A 30 1.98 -7.36 -25.43
C ARG A 30 2.16 -5.84 -25.39
N ILE A 31 3.25 -5.40 -24.77
CA ILE A 31 3.61 -3.99 -24.68
C ILE A 31 5.13 -3.83 -24.77
N SER A 32 5.59 -2.82 -25.49
CA SER A 32 7.01 -2.44 -25.52
C SER A 32 7.39 -1.53 -24.35
N SER A 33 8.67 -1.45 -24.03
CA SER A 33 9.15 -0.47 -23.04
C SER A 33 8.88 0.98 -23.45
N ASN A 34 8.80 1.26 -24.76
CA ASN A 34 8.48 2.60 -25.26
C ASN A 34 7.02 2.96 -25.00
N GLU A 35 6.08 2.09 -25.33
CA GLU A 35 4.63 2.30 -25.08
C GLU A 35 4.35 2.42 -23.59
N LEU A 36 4.96 1.55 -22.75
CA LEU A 36 4.80 1.62 -21.31
C LEU A 36 5.41 2.92 -20.75
N SER A 37 6.51 3.43 -21.33
CA SER A 37 7.16 4.67 -20.92
C SER A 37 6.26 5.89 -21.10
N VAL A 38 5.48 5.95 -22.16
CA VAL A 38 4.51 7.02 -22.41
C VAL A 38 3.44 7.04 -21.31
N ARG A 39 2.88 5.88 -20.95
CA ARG A 39 1.86 5.75 -19.89
C ARG A 39 2.42 6.10 -18.51
N MET A 40 3.64 5.67 -18.23
CA MET A 40 4.27 5.87 -16.93
C MET A 40 4.98 7.22 -16.78
N LYS A 41 5.17 7.97 -17.87
CA LYS A 41 5.94 9.23 -17.89
C LYS A 41 7.35 9.05 -17.32
N VAL A 42 8.02 7.96 -17.70
CA VAL A 42 9.42 7.64 -17.40
C VAL A 42 10.10 7.21 -18.70
N THR A 43 11.42 7.12 -18.76
CA THR A 43 12.12 6.68 -19.97
C THR A 43 12.00 5.16 -20.17
N ALA A 44 12.01 4.72 -21.42
CA ALA A 44 12.04 3.28 -21.74
C ALA A 44 13.29 2.58 -21.18
N SER A 45 14.40 3.30 -21.06
CA SER A 45 15.63 2.80 -20.40
C SER A 45 15.40 2.53 -18.93
N GLN A 46 14.71 3.45 -18.22
CA GLN A 46 14.36 3.26 -16.81
C GLN A 46 13.47 2.02 -16.61
N ILE A 47 12.48 1.82 -17.48
CA ILE A 47 11.62 0.63 -17.42
C ILE A 47 12.43 -0.65 -17.56
N ARG A 48 13.32 -0.71 -18.58
CA ARG A 48 14.20 -1.88 -18.77
C ARG A 48 15.10 -2.12 -17.57
N GLN A 49 15.66 -1.06 -16.98
CA GLN A 49 16.52 -1.15 -15.82
C GLN A 49 15.75 -1.63 -14.57
N ASP A 50 14.56 -1.07 -14.33
CA ASP A 50 13.71 -1.47 -13.21
C ASP A 50 13.36 -2.97 -13.29
N LEU A 51 12.86 -3.41 -14.43
CA LEU A 51 12.44 -4.79 -14.64
C LEU A 51 13.62 -5.77 -14.62
N ASN A 52 14.80 -5.38 -15.08
CA ASN A 52 16.01 -6.22 -15.04
C ASN A 52 16.51 -6.50 -13.61
N ASN A 53 16.09 -5.72 -12.61
CA ASN A 53 16.43 -6.03 -11.21
C ASN A 53 15.77 -7.33 -10.71
N PHE A 54 14.65 -7.74 -11.32
CA PHE A 54 13.86 -8.91 -10.92
C PHE A 54 13.98 -10.09 -11.88
N GLY A 55 14.81 -9.97 -12.91
CA GLY A 55 14.98 -10.98 -13.97
C GLY A 55 14.61 -10.44 -15.35
N GLY A 56 14.91 -11.19 -16.38
CA GLY A 56 14.63 -10.79 -17.76
C GLY A 56 13.18 -11.09 -18.15
N PHE A 57 12.27 -10.14 -18.02
CA PHE A 57 10.84 -10.31 -18.36
C PHE A 57 10.53 -10.15 -19.86
N GLY A 58 11.47 -9.71 -20.68
CA GLY A 58 11.25 -9.43 -22.09
C GLY A 58 12.27 -10.09 -23.01
N GLN A 59 11.84 -10.44 -24.22
CA GLN A 59 12.72 -10.80 -25.32
C GLN A 59 12.99 -9.56 -26.18
N GLN A 60 14.24 -9.38 -26.57
CA GLN A 60 14.66 -8.26 -27.42
C GLN A 60 13.87 -8.26 -28.73
N GLY A 61 13.20 -7.15 -29.05
CA GLY A 61 12.36 -6.99 -30.24
C GLY A 61 10.90 -7.41 -30.09
N TYR A 62 10.51 -8.21 -29.08
CA TYR A 62 9.15 -8.72 -28.91
C TYR A 62 8.33 -8.01 -27.81
N GLY A 63 8.98 -7.15 -27.01
CA GLY A 63 8.34 -6.50 -25.86
C GLY A 63 8.04 -7.48 -24.72
N TYR A 64 7.18 -7.05 -23.81
CA TYR A 64 6.76 -7.79 -22.63
C TYR A 64 5.40 -8.45 -22.87
N ASN A 65 5.22 -9.69 -22.44
CA ASN A 65 3.90 -10.28 -22.28
C ASN A 65 3.24 -9.63 -21.05
N VAL A 66 2.08 -9.02 -21.24
CA VAL A 66 1.40 -8.20 -20.22
C VAL A 66 0.92 -9.05 -19.05
N GLN A 67 0.30 -10.21 -19.34
CA GLN A 67 -0.17 -11.14 -18.30
C GLN A 67 0.98 -11.65 -17.43
N TYR A 68 2.03 -12.16 -18.07
CA TYR A 68 3.20 -12.68 -17.38
C TYR A 68 3.88 -11.62 -16.50
N LEU A 69 4.07 -10.41 -17.05
CA LEU A 69 4.69 -9.32 -16.31
C LEU A 69 3.82 -8.86 -15.13
N TYR A 70 2.50 -8.83 -15.32
CA TYR A 70 1.55 -8.50 -14.26
C TYR A 70 1.62 -9.50 -13.10
N GLU A 71 1.62 -10.80 -13.41
CA GLU A 71 1.72 -11.86 -12.41
C GLU A 71 3.04 -11.82 -11.64
N GLU A 72 4.16 -11.65 -12.33
CA GLU A 72 5.48 -11.60 -11.70
C GLU A 72 5.65 -10.36 -10.81
N ILE A 73 5.17 -9.19 -11.24
CA ILE A 73 5.16 -8.00 -10.40
C ILE A 73 4.22 -8.18 -9.21
N GLY A 74 3.08 -8.86 -9.40
CA GLY A 74 2.18 -9.24 -8.31
C GLY A 74 2.88 -10.07 -7.23
N LYS A 75 3.67 -11.08 -7.63
CA LYS A 75 4.48 -11.90 -6.70
C LYS A 75 5.56 -11.06 -5.99
N ILE A 76 6.25 -10.18 -6.71
CA ILE A 76 7.25 -9.27 -6.13
C ILE A 76 6.63 -8.39 -5.04
N LEU A 77 5.39 -7.92 -5.27
CA LEU A 77 4.63 -7.10 -4.32
C LEU A 77 3.94 -7.91 -3.23
N GLY A 78 4.04 -9.26 -3.25
CA GLY A 78 3.38 -10.14 -2.28
C GLY A 78 1.86 -10.21 -2.44
N LEU A 79 1.32 -9.85 -3.62
CA LEU A 79 -0.12 -9.84 -3.90
C LEU A 79 -0.66 -11.24 -4.28
N ASP A 80 0.20 -12.24 -4.31
CA ASP A 80 -0.14 -13.66 -4.43
C ASP A 80 -0.57 -14.28 -3.08
N ARG A 81 -0.54 -13.50 -2.00
CA ARG A 81 -0.90 -13.90 -0.64
C ARG A 81 -2.01 -13.01 -0.10
N GLN A 82 -2.80 -13.58 0.82
CA GLN A 82 -3.76 -12.80 1.58
C GLN A 82 -3.09 -12.16 2.79
N HIS A 83 -3.35 -10.87 3.00
CA HIS A 83 -2.93 -10.11 4.16
C HIS A 83 -4.15 -9.66 4.96
N ASN A 84 -4.22 -10.08 6.21
CA ASN A 84 -5.27 -9.67 7.13
C ASN A 84 -4.89 -8.34 7.79
N ILE A 85 -5.80 -7.39 7.70
CA ILE A 85 -5.60 -6.01 8.13
C ILE A 85 -6.57 -5.69 9.26
N ILE A 86 -6.09 -5.01 10.29
CA ILE A 86 -6.93 -4.30 11.24
C ILE A 86 -6.76 -2.79 11.08
N VAL A 87 -7.81 -2.05 11.39
CA VAL A 87 -7.78 -0.58 11.40
C VAL A 87 -7.95 -0.09 12.83
N VAL A 88 -7.00 0.69 13.31
CA VAL A 88 -7.01 1.33 14.62
C VAL A 88 -7.36 2.80 14.47
N GLY A 89 -8.52 3.18 15.00
CA GLY A 89 -9.21 4.44 14.79
C GLY A 89 -10.36 4.27 13.80
N ALA A 90 -11.60 4.07 14.31
CA ALA A 90 -12.81 3.92 13.50
C ALA A 90 -13.52 5.26 13.22
N GLY A 91 -12.74 6.35 13.13
CA GLY A 91 -13.21 7.66 12.68
C GLY A 91 -13.46 7.70 11.17
N HIS A 92 -13.69 8.90 10.60
CA HIS A 92 -14.01 9.05 9.18
C HIS A 92 -12.97 8.41 8.25
N MET A 93 -11.68 8.55 8.56
CA MET A 93 -10.61 7.99 7.74
C MET A 93 -10.58 6.45 7.82
N GLY A 94 -10.66 5.89 9.02
CA GLY A 94 -10.68 4.44 9.21
C GLY A 94 -11.88 3.80 8.52
N GLN A 95 -13.07 4.38 8.65
CA GLN A 95 -14.27 3.92 7.96
C GLN A 95 -14.17 4.06 6.44
N ALA A 96 -13.55 5.14 5.93
CA ALA A 96 -13.33 5.31 4.49
C ALA A 96 -12.42 4.22 3.93
N LEU A 97 -11.35 3.85 4.66
CA LEU A 97 -10.47 2.75 4.27
C LEU A 97 -11.20 1.40 4.31
N ALA A 98 -12.03 1.15 5.34
CA ALA A 98 -12.83 -0.08 5.46
C ALA A 98 -13.86 -0.22 4.32
N ASN A 99 -14.35 0.91 3.80
CA ASN A 99 -15.26 0.93 2.65
C ASN A 99 -14.56 0.74 1.29
N TYR A 100 -13.23 0.74 1.22
CA TYR A 100 -12.52 0.69 -0.05
C TYR A 100 -12.37 -0.74 -0.60
N VAL A 101 -13.37 -1.19 -1.34
CA VAL A 101 -13.51 -2.55 -1.92
C VAL A 101 -12.31 -3.04 -2.73
N LYS A 102 -11.52 -2.12 -3.31
CA LYS A 102 -10.38 -2.50 -4.16
C LYS A 102 -9.23 -3.16 -3.41
N PHE A 103 -9.18 -3.05 -2.08
CA PHE A 103 -8.19 -3.76 -1.27
C PHE A 103 -8.38 -5.27 -1.36
N GLU A 104 -9.61 -5.75 -1.21
CA GLU A 104 -9.94 -7.18 -1.26
C GLU A 104 -9.49 -7.84 -2.58
N LYS A 105 -9.69 -7.14 -3.70
CA LYS A 105 -9.25 -7.62 -5.03
C LYS A 105 -7.73 -7.80 -5.15
N ARG A 106 -6.96 -7.24 -4.22
CA ARG A 106 -5.50 -7.31 -4.16
C ARG A 106 -4.99 -8.17 -3.02
N GLY A 107 -5.87 -8.95 -2.38
CA GLY A 107 -5.50 -9.83 -1.28
C GLY A 107 -5.40 -9.14 0.08
N PHE A 108 -5.84 -7.89 0.22
CA PHE A 108 -5.85 -7.17 1.49
C PHE A 108 -7.24 -7.22 2.13
N MET A 109 -7.39 -7.99 3.20
CA MET A 109 -8.67 -8.23 3.87
C MET A 109 -8.71 -7.48 5.20
N ILE A 110 -9.62 -6.51 5.34
CA ILE A 110 -9.85 -5.85 6.63
C ILE A 110 -10.73 -6.77 7.45
N THR A 111 -10.22 -7.22 8.60
CA THR A 111 -10.86 -8.22 9.48
C THR A 111 -11.41 -7.65 10.76
N GLY A 112 -11.07 -6.40 11.11
CA GLY A 112 -11.59 -5.71 12.30
C GLY A 112 -11.23 -4.23 12.30
N LEU A 113 -12.10 -3.43 12.91
CA LEU A 113 -11.83 -2.05 13.26
C LEU A 113 -11.76 -1.92 14.77
N PHE A 114 -10.90 -1.05 15.29
CA PHE A 114 -10.72 -0.84 16.73
C PHE A 114 -10.81 0.64 17.07
N ASP A 115 -11.54 0.98 18.11
CA ASP A 115 -11.63 2.36 18.59
C ASP A 115 -11.71 2.40 20.13
N VAL A 116 -11.43 3.55 20.70
CA VAL A 116 -11.60 3.82 22.14
C VAL A 116 -12.98 4.39 22.48
N ASN A 117 -13.73 4.83 21.48
CA ASN A 117 -15.05 5.42 21.66
C ASN A 117 -16.13 4.32 21.84
N PRO A 118 -16.71 4.20 23.04
CA PRO A 118 -17.70 3.16 23.31
C PRO A 118 -19.00 3.32 22.49
N ALA A 119 -19.27 4.51 21.96
CA ALA A 119 -20.43 4.73 21.09
C ALA A 119 -20.31 4.04 19.72
N LEU A 120 -19.10 3.63 19.34
CA LEU A 120 -18.84 2.92 18.08
C LEU A 120 -18.80 1.39 18.28
N ALA A 121 -18.64 0.90 19.50
CA ALA A 121 -18.53 -0.52 19.80
C ALA A 121 -19.78 -1.29 19.32
N GLY A 122 -19.54 -2.43 18.64
CA GLY A 122 -20.58 -3.29 18.08
C GLY A 122 -21.25 -2.74 16.81
N LEU A 123 -20.95 -1.52 16.38
CA LEU A 123 -21.33 -1.05 15.04
C LEU A 123 -20.49 -1.76 13.98
N SER A 124 -20.93 -1.71 12.73
CA SER A 124 -20.18 -2.32 11.64
C SER A 124 -20.07 -1.41 10.43
N VAL A 125 -18.94 -1.54 9.72
CA VAL A 125 -18.68 -0.92 8.42
C VAL A 125 -18.55 -2.02 7.38
N ARG A 126 -19.49 -2.12 6.44
CA ARG A 126 -19.55 -3.22 5.45
C ARG A 126 -19.51 -4.63 6.07
N GLY A 127 -20.14 -4.81 7.23
CA GLY A 127 -20.14 -6.09 7.94
C GLY A 127 -18.87 -6.38 8.75
N ILE A 128 -17.89 -5.45 8.77
CA ILE A 128 -16.71 -5.54 9.63
C ILE A 128 -17.04 -4.83 10.93
N GLU A 129 -16.95 -5.56 12.03
CA GLU A 129 -17.31 -5.06 13.36
C GLU A 129 -16.27 -4.08 13.89
N ILE A 130 -16.75 -3.07 14.64
CA ILE A 130 -15.92 -2.15 15.40
C ILE A 130 -15.83 -2.67 16.85
N HIS A 131 -14.65 -3.05 17.26
CA HIS A 131 -14.29 -3.54 18.58
C HIS A 131 -13.71 -2.42 19.46
N MET A 132 -13.76 -2.62 20.77
CA MET A 132 -13.02 -1.77 21.68
C MET A 132 -11.52 -2.11 21.66
N MET A 133 -10.66 -1.09 21.90
CA MET A 133 -9.20 -1.29 21.92
C MET A 133 -8.71 -2.29 22.97
N ASP A 134 -9.43 -2.49 24.07
CA ASP A 134 -9.12 -3.47 25.10
C ASP A 134 -9.41 -4.92 24.67
N GLU A 135 -10.21 -5.13 23.63
CA GLU A 135 -10.45 -6.44 23.02
C GLU A 135 -9.31 -6.86 22.05
N LEU A 136 -8.47 -5.92 21.60
CA LEU A 136 -7.41 -6.17 20.61
C LEU A 136 -6.46 -7.31 21.01
N PRO A 137 -5.99 -7.43 22.29
CA PRO A 137 -5.11 -8.53 22.67
C PRO A 137 -5.74 -9.91 22.50
N GLU A 138 -7.04 -10.04 22.77
CA GLU A 138 -7.76 -11.29 22.59
C GLU A 138 -8.03 -11.59 21.11
N PHE A 139 -8.35 -10.56 20.33
CA PHE A 139 -8.55 -10.67 18.88
C PHE A 139 -7.31 -11.23 18.18
N VAL A 140 -6.11 -10.69 18.47
CA VAL A 140 -4.85 -11.14 17.86
C VAL A 140 -4.44 -12.55 18.25
N LYS A 141 -4.91 -13.07 19.38
CA LYS A 141 -4.69 -14.47 19.76
C LYS A 141 -5.47 -15.45 18.88
N HIS A 142 -6.65 -15.05 18.45
CA HIS A 142 -7.57 -15.91 17.71
C HIS A 142 -7.54 -15.67 16.19
N GLN A 143 -7.10 -14.49 15.77
CA GLN A 143 -7.03 -14.12 14.36
C GLN A 143 -5.63 -13.63 13.98
N ARG A 144 -5.12 -14.17 12.88
CA ARG A 144 -3.87 -13.67 12.31
C ARG A 144 -4.07 -12.26 11.81
N VAL A 145 -3.20 -11.35 12.25
CA VAL A 145 -3.12 -9.97 11.78
C VAL A 145 -1.75 -9.76 11.15
N ASP A 146 -1.72 -9.40 9.88
CA ASP A 146 -0.48 -9.15 9.15
C ASP A 146 -0.12 -7.67 9.16
N ILE A 147 -1.11 -6.78 9.07
CA ILE A 147 -0.91 -5.33 8.95
C ILE A 147 -1.88 -4.61 9.89
N ALA A 148 -1.39 -3.62 10.62
CA ALA A 148 -2.23 -2.65 11.32
C ALA A 148 -2.21 -1.30 10.60
N VAL A 149 -3.39 -0.72 10.41
CA VAL A 149 -3.56 0.63 9.86
C VAL A 149 -3.84 1.59 11.01
N LEU A 150 -3.07 2.65 11.12
CA LEU A 150 -3.28 3.71 12.11
C LEU A 150 -3.95 4.92 11.46
N THR A 151 -5.16 5.24 11.92
CA THR A 151 -5.93 6.41 11.51
C THR A 151 -6.29 7.27 12.74
N LEU A 152 -5.28 7.52 13.55
CA LEU A 152 -5.37 8.18 14.85
C LEU A 152 -4.81 9.62 14.78
N PRO A 153 -5.21 10.51 15.70
CA PRO A 153 -4.48 11.74 15.96
C PRO A 153 -3.02 11.43 16.34
N LYS A 154 -2.10 12.31 15.94
CA LYS A 154 -0.65 12.10 16.16
C LYS A 154 -0.28 11.81 17.62
N GLU A 155 -0.99 12.44 18.56
CA GLU A 155 -0.75 12.32 20.01
C GLU A 155 -1.06 10.92 20.57
N LYS A 156 -1.76 10.08 19.78
CA LYS A 156 -2.16 8.72 20.15
C LYS A 156 -1.47 7.64 19.32
N ALA A 157 -0.86 8.02 18.20
CA ALA A 157 -0.35 7.07 17.23
C ALA A 157 0.85 6.27 17.75
N GLU A 158 1.79 6.90 18.45
CA GLU A 158 3.00 6.26 18.98
C GLU A 158 2.64 5.20 20.04
N GLN A 159 1.81 5.56 21.00
CA GLN A 159 1.35 4.63 22.05
C GLN A 159 0.60 3.42 21.45
N ALA A 160 -0.26 3.67 20.45
CA ALA A 160 -0.98 2.59 19.77
C ALA A 160 -0.02 1.70 18.97
N ALA A 161 0.95 2.27 18.27
CA ALA A 161 1.97 1.53 17.54
C ALA A 161 2.80 0.62 18.45
N GLU A 162 3.26 1.13 19.59
CA GLU A 162 3.97 0.32 20.58
C GLU A 162 3.12 -0.85 21.11
N GLN A 163 1.83 -0.61 21.37
CA GLN A 163 0.91 -1.67 21.78
C GLN A 163 0.78 -2.76 20.72
N LEU A 164 0.64 -2.39 19.45
CA LEU A 164 0.57 -3.31 18.32
C LEU A 164 1.87 -4.14 18.19
N VAL A 165 3.02 -3.50 18.35
CA VAL A 165 4.33 -4.17 18.31
C VAL A 165 4.46 -5.19 19.47
N LYS A 166 4.01 -4.83 20.68
CA LYS A 166 3.98 -5.75 21.84
C LYS A 166 3.07 -6.97 21.62
N LEU A 167 2.02 -6.81 20.82
CA LEU A 167 1.12 -7.90 20.41
C LEU A 167 1.66 -8.73 19.22
N GLY A 168 2.87 -8.42 18.73
CA GLY A 168 3.53 -9.19 17.67
C GLY A 168 3.25 -8.69 16.26
N ILE A 169 2.53 -7.60 16.06
CA ILE A 169 2.29 -7.02 14.74
C ILE A 169 3.57 -6.30 14.28
N ARG A 170 4.03 -6.59 13.07
CA ARG A 170 5.32 -6.12 12.53
C ARG A 170 5.19 -5.30 11.24
N ALA A 171 3.96 -5.00 10.79
CA ALA A 171 3.74 -4.11 9.67
C ALA A 171 2.66 -3.08 10.01
N ILE A 172 3.00 -1.80 9.85
CA ILE A 172 2.13 -0.68 10.19
C ILE A 172 1.99 0.25 8.99
N TRP A 173 0.75 0.51 8.58
CA TRP A 173 0.39 1.50 7.59
C TRP A 173 -0.14 2.74 8.31
N ASN A 174 0.71 3.77 8.42
CA ASN A 174 0.47 4.92 9.28
C ASN A 174 -0.10 6.11 8.50
N PHE A 175 -1.30 6.53 8.87
CA PHE A 175 -1.94 7.77 8.39
C PHE A 175 -1.93 8.90 9.41
N ALA A 176 -1.40 8.67 10.60
CA ALA A 176 -1.18 9.74 11.57
C ALA A 176 -0.09 10.69 11.04
N HIS A 177 -0.23 11.98 11.33
CA HIS A 177 0.70 13.01 10.86
C HIS A 177 1.98 13.04 11.75
N LEU A 178 2.67 11.91 11.79
CA LEU A 178 3.84 11.63 12.60
C LEU A 178 4.64 10.48 11.98
N ASP A 179 5.95 10.61 11.88
CA ASP A 179 6.83 9.50 11.60
C ASP A 179 7.04 8.68 12.88
N LEU A 180 6.70 7.40 12.83
CA LEU A 180 6.78 6.52 13.98
C LEU A 180 8.23 6.03 14.16
N GLU A 181 8.76 6.16 15.38
CA GLU A 181 10.04 5.59 15.79
C GLU A 181 9.80 4.22 16.44
N LEU A 182 10.00 3.14 15.67
CA LEU A 182 9.75 1.76 16.09
C LEU A 182 11.02 0.92 15.88
N PRO A 183 11.12 -0.27 16.51
CA PRO A 183 12.24 -1.17 16.29
C PRO A 183 12.45 -1.53 14.81
N ASP A 184 13.69 -1.79 14.41
CA ASP A 184 14.09 -2.05 13.00
C ASP A 184 13.39 -3.27 12.37
N ASP A 185 12.85 -4.19 13.17
CA ASP A 185 12.09 -5.35 12.71
C ASP A 185 10.62 -5.03 12.38
N VAL A 186 10.18 -3.78 12.58
CA VAL A 186 8.84 -3.31 12.26
C VAL A 186 8.86 -2.52 10.95
N VAL A 187 8.12 -3.01 9.97
CA VAL A 187 7.96 -2.30 8.69
C VAL A 187 6.89 -1.21 8.85
N VAL A 188 7.26 0.04 8.61
CA VAL A 188 6.33 1.18 8.64
C VAL A 188 6.26 1.83 7.28
N GLU A 189 5.04 2.02 6.78
CA GLU A 189 4.77 2.88 5.62
C GLU A 189 3.97 4.09 6.08
N ASN A 190 4.57 5.28 6.03
CA ASN A 190 3.92 6.53 6.40
C ASN A 190 3.22 7.16 5.19
N VAL A 191 1.97 7.58 5.37
CA VAL A 191 1.14 8.24 4.35
C VAL A 191 0.75 9.63 4.82
N HIS A 192 1.46 10.63 4.33
CA HIS A 192 1.13 12.05 4.58
C HIS A 192 0.33 12.59 3.39
N LEU A 193 -0.98 12.72 3.55
CA LEU A 193 -1.87 13.18 2.48
C LEU A 193 -1.54 14.60 2.00
N SER A 194 -0.99 15.45 2.90
CA SER A 194 -0.54 16.81 2.59
C SER A 194 0.60 16.86 1.59
N ASP A 195 1.48 15.84 1.54
CA ASP A 195 2.67 15.86 0.69
C ASP A 195 2.30 15.95 -0.79
N SER A 196 1.26 15.22 -1.21
CA SER A 196 0.76 15.29 -2.58
C SER A 196 0.17 16.65 -2.93
N LEU A 197 -0.48 17.33 -1.97
CA LEU A 197 -0.98 18.69 -2.16
C LEU A 197 0.15 19.72 -2.24
N MET A 198 1.21 19.55 -1.41
CA MET A 198 2.39 20.40 -1.49
C MET A 198 3.11 20.26 -2.82
N GLN A 199 3.23 19.03 -3.35
CA GLN A 199 3.77 18.80 -4.69
C GLN A 199 2.90 19.45 -5.79
N LEU A 200 1.56 19.36 -5.65
CA LEU A 200 0.64 20.02 -6.57
C LEU A 200 0.80 21.55 -6.54
N SER A 201 0.90 22.12 -5.35
CA SER A 201 1.13 23.55 -5.15
C SER A 201 2.41 24.03 -5.84
N TYR A 202 3.52 23.31 -5.62
CA TYR A 202 4.78 23.58 -6.31
C TYR A 202 4.63 23.60 -7.83
N ASN A 203 3.92 22.62 -8.40
CA ASN A 203 3.71 22.54 -9.84
C ASN A 203 2.83 23.65 -10.39
N ILE A 204 1.88 24.16 -9.61
CA ILE A 204 1.04 25.31 -9.99
C ILE A 204 1.89 26.58 -10.08
N VAL A 205 2.67 26.88 -9.03
CA VAL A 205 3.55 28.06 -9.00
C VAL A 205 4.53 28.03 -10.16
N ARG A 206 5.19 26.90 -10.39
CA ARG A 206 6.18 26.77 -11.46
C ARG A 206 5.61 26.93 -12.88
N ARG A 207 4.31 26.66 -13.07
CA ARG A 207 3.63 26.94 -14.35
C ARG A 207 3.40 28.42 -14.54
N GLN A 208 2.98 29.14 -13.50
CA GLN A 208 2.75 30.57 -13.53
C GLN A 208 4.03 31.37 -13.78
N ASP A 209 5.18 30.89 -13.26
CA ASP A 209 6.49 31.52 -13.48
C ASP A 209 7.03 31.32 -14.90
N ASN A 210 6.47 30.40 -15.71
CA ASN A 210 6.90 30.09 -17.08
C ASN A 210 5.92 30.62 -18.17
N GLU A 211 4.84 31.29 -17.79
CA GLU A 211 3.90 32.01 -18.65
C GLU A 211 4.22 33.53 -18.66
#